data_c790530067dd8c0e4232f6a3c3f75b3c
#
_entry.id   c790530067dd8c0e4232f6a3c3f75b3c
#
_cell.length_a   1.000
_cell.length_b   1.000
_cell.length_c   1.000
_cell.angle_alpha   90.00
_cell.angle_beta   90.00
_cell.angle_gamma   90.00
#
_symmetry.space_group_name_H-M   'P 1'
#
loop_
_entity.id
_entity.type
_entity.pdbx_description
1 polymer ?
#
loop_
_entity_poly.entity_id
_entity_poly.type
_entity_poly.pdbx_seq_one_letter_code
_entity_poly.pdbx_strand_id
1 'polypeptide(L)'
;MVTVVSRMRASRRSVRSRDLRTAVRYPLAAPLKVSLKSQHCHTPVTGTGTCVEMSSRDVRFLSTMELPTGADVELAICWPSRLEDGAALQLIVHGKVTWSNSRQCAVEIRRHEFRTRRVAAVVL
;
A
#
# COMPACT_ATOMS: atom_id res chain seq x y z
N MET A 1 3.58 17.24 1.16
CA MET A 1 3.05 16.04 0.47
C MET A 1 3.77 15.75 -0.81
N VAL A 2 3.80 16.70 -1.69
CA VAL A 2 4.45 16.48 -2.97
C VAL A 2 5.91 16.08 -2.82
N THR A 3 6.60 16.68 -1.89
CA THR A 3 8.00 16.36 -1.65
C THR A 3 8.23 14.89 -1.30
N VAL A 4 7.33 14.34 -0.50
CA VAL A 4 7.45 12.94 -0.10
C VAL A 4 7.26 12.04 -1.32
N VAL A 5 6.28 12.37 -2.14
CA VAL A 5 6.02 11.59 -3.34
C VAL A 5 7.21 11.65 -4.29
N SER A 6 7.81 12.82 -4.43
CA SER A 6 8.96 12.97 -5.30
C SER A 6 10.13 12.12 -4.83
N ARG A 7 10.39 12.10 -3.55
CA ARG A 7 11.46 11.28 -3.03
C ARG A 7 11.21 9.80 -3.27
N MET A 8 9.97 9.39 -3.09
CA MET A 8 9.62 8.00 -3.32
C MET A 8 9.87 7.62 -4.76
N ARG A 9 9.50 8.48 -5.70
CA ARG A 9 9.72 8.20 -7.09
C ARG A 9 11.20 8.13 -7.44
N ALA A 10 11.99 9.02 -6.88
CA ALA A 10 13.41 9.02 -7.15
C ALA A 10 14.04 7.73 -6.69
N SER A 11 13.69 7.28 -5.50
CA SER A 11 14.18 6.02 -4.98
C SER A 11 13.81 4.87 -5.89
N ARG A 12 12.57 4.85 -6.32
CA ARG A 12 12.09 3.77 -7.15
C ARG A 12 12.82 3.73 -8.48
N ARG A 13 13.09 4.87 -9.07
CA ARG A 13 13.82 4.90 -10.32
C ARG A 13 15.22 4.38 -10.15
N SER A 14 15.88 4.76 -9.10
CA SER A 14 17.22 4.28 -8.84
C SER A 14 17.27 2.78 -8.72
N VAL A 15 16.33 2.23 -7.99
CA VAL A 15 16.28 0.80 -7.81
C VAL A 15 15.97 0.10 -9.12
N ARG A 16 15.06 0.67 -9.88
CA ARG A 16 14.64 0.06 -11.11
C ARG A 16 15.77 -0.14 -12.11
N SER A 17 16.66 0.81 -12.17
CA SER A 17 17.71 0.72 -13.16
C SER A 17 18.70 -0.39 -12.84
N ARG A 18 18.65 -0.89 -11.62
CA ARG A 18 19.61 -1.85 -11.25
C ARG A 18 19.19 -3.23 -11.57
N ASP A 19 18.24 -3.72 -10.90
CA ASP A 19 17.86 -5.09 -11.06
C ASP A 19 16.59 -5.32 -10.28
N LEU A 20 15.62 -5.85 -10.94
CA LEU A 20 14.34 -6.08 -10.29
C LEU A 20 14.42 -7.08 -9.16
N ARG A 21 15.37 -7.99 -9.23
CA ARG A 21 15.52 -8.99 -8.20
C ARG A 21 16.13 -8.44 -6.93
N THR A 22 16.76 -7.28 -7.03
CA THR A 22 17.45 -6.72 -5.88
C THR A 22 16.71 -5.56 -5.26
N ALA A 23 15.43 -5.41 -5.56
CA ALA A 23 14.64 -4.37 -4.93
C ALA A 23 14.72 -4.55 -3.42
N VAL A 24 15.08 -3.49 -2.74
CA VAL A 24 15.29 -3.54 -1.31
C VAL A 24 13.95 -3.65 -0.61
N ARG A 25 13.86 -4.55 0.34
CA ARG A 25 12.65 -4.74 1.12
C ARG A 25 12.83 -4.14 2.49
N TYR A 26 11.82 -3.45 2.94
CA TYR A 26 11.85 -2.79 4.22
C TYR A 26 10.77 -3.40 5.11
N PRO A 27 11.12 -3.79 6.32
CA PRO A 27 10.08 -4.20 7.25
C PRO A 27 9.26 -2.98 7.62
N LEU A 28 7.96 -3.13 7.57
CA LEU A 28 7.06 -2.03 7.83
C LEU A 28 5.79 -2.56 8.46
N ALA A 29 5.72 -2.53 9.77
CA ALA A 29 4.53 -2.97 10.48
C ALA A 29 3.56 -1.80 10.54
N ALA A 30 2.59 -1.81 9.68
CA ALA A 30 1.62 -0.72 9.60
C ALA A 30 0.23 -1.25 9.28
N PRO A 31 -0.79 -0.72 9.94
CA PRO A 31 -2.16 -1.13 9.62
C PRO A 31 -2.52 -0.71 8.22
N LEU A 32 -3.35 -1.48 7.58
CA LEU A 32 -3.84 -1.12 6.26
C LEU A 32 -5.28 -1.56 6.07
N LYS A 33 -5.92 -0.93 5.11
CA LYS A 33 -7.24 -1.33 4.65
C LYS A 33 -7.09 -1.81 3.22
N VAL A 34 -7.70 -2.94 2.91
CA VAL A 34 -7.64 -3.47 1.56
C VAL A 34 -9.04 -3.43 0.96
N SER A 35 -9.13 -2.99 -0.28
CA SER A 35 -10.38 -2.95 -1.03
C SER A 35 -10.20 -3.81 -2.27
N LEU A 36 -11.03 -4.81 -2.39
CA LEU A 36 -11.01 -5.70 -3.54
C LEU A 36 -11.95 -5.12 -4.59
N LYS A 37 -11.41 -4.84 -5.75
CA LYS A 37 -12.22 -4.30 -6.84
C LYS A 37 -12.92 -5.44 -7.56
N SER A 38 -14.20 -5.31 -7.72
CA SER A 38 -14.99 -6.32 -8.40
C SER A 38 -15.74 -5.69 -9.53
N GLN A 39 -15.69 -6.34 -10.67
CA GLN A 39 -16.43 -5.86 -11.83
C GLN A 39 -17.93 -6.11 -11.71
N HIS A 40 -18.30 -6.96 -10.79
CA HIS A 40 -19.70 -7.37 -10.66
C HIS A 40 -20.42 -6.71 -9.51
N CYS A 41 -19.70 -5.98 -8.69
CA CYS A 41 -20.29 -5.31 -7.54
C CYS A 41 -19.97 -3.84 -7.58
N HIS A 42 -20.97 -3.02 -7.28
CA HIS A 42 -20.75 -1.59 -7.20
C HIS A 42 -20.03 -1.20 -5.92
N THR A 43 -20.20 -2.00 -4.89
CA THR A 43 -19.59 -1.73 -3.60
C THR A 43 -18.37 -2.63 -3.45
N PRO A 44 -17.19 -2.07 -3.27
CA PRO A 44 -16.01 -2.90 -3.10
C PRO A 44 -16.08 -3.67 -1.79
N VAL A 45 -15.54 -4.86 -1.81
CA VAL A 45 -15.40 -5.64 -0.59
C VAL A 45 -14.14 -5.16 0.11
N THR A 46 -14.26 -4.80 1.37
CA THR A 46 -13.14 -4.25 2.11
C THR A 46 -12.79 -5.13 3.31
N GLY A 47 -11.54 -5.08 3.67
CA GLY A 47 -11.04 -5.77 4.84
C GLY A 47 -9.87 -5.00 5.42
N THR A 48 -9.28 -5.53 6.45
CA THR A 48 -8.14 -4.90 7.09
C THR A 48 -6.95 -5.84 7.07
N GLY A 49 -5.80 -5.30 7.38
CA GLY A 49 -4.60 -6.11 7.45
C GLY A 49 -3.47 -5.35 8.08
N THR A 50 -2.32 -5.97 8.07
CA THR A 50 -1.10 -5.36 8.59
C THR A 50 0.01 -5.58 7.60
N CYS A 51 0.63 -4.50 7.18
CA CYS A 51 1.76 -4.57 6.29
C CYS A 51 2.92 -5.25 7.03
N VAL A 52 3.63 -6.12 6.37
CA VAL A 52 4.78 -6.82 6.95
C VAL A 52 6.07 -6.27 6.38
N GLU A 53 6.12 -6.12 5.08
CA GLU A 53 7.26 -5.53 4.43
C GLU A 53 6.86 -5.00 3.08
N MET A 54 7.63 -4.08 2.56
CA MET A 54 7.37 -3.58 1.22
C MET A 54 8.66 -3.19 0.53
N SER A 55 8.60 -3.15 -0.76
CA SER A 55 9.67 -2.63 -1.59
C SER A 55 9.04 -1.62 -2.54
N SER A 56 9.83 -1.08 -3.45
CA SER A 56 9.28 -0.18 -4.45
C SER A 56 8.39 -0.92 -5.47
N ARG A 57 8.33 -2.23 -5.40
CA ARG A 57 7.61 -3.03 -6.39
C ARG A 57 6.44 -3.79 -5.82
N ASP A 58 6.49 -4.18 -4.58
CA ASP A 58 5.42 -4.98 -4.00
C ASP A 58 5.24 -4.72 -2.51
N VAL A 59 4.10 -5.14 -2.02
CA VAL A 59 3.74 -5.03 -0.62
C VAL A 59 3.34 -6.43 -0.16
N ARG A 60 3.88 -6.86 0.96
CA ARG A 60 3.44 -8.10 1.61
C ARG A 60 2.73 -7.75 2.90
N PHE A 61 1.60 -8.38 3.11
CA PHE A 61 0.79 -8.06 4.28
C PHE A 61 -0.03 -9.25 4.74
N LEU A 62 -0.46 -9.18 5.98
CA LEU A 62 -1.40 -10.13 6.54
C LEU A 62 -2.78 -9.58 6.30
N SER A 63 -3.68 -10.40 5.82
CA SER A 63 -5.02 -9.94 5.46
C SER A 63 -6.07 -10.69 6.26
N THR A 64 -7.13 -9.99 6.65
CA THR A 64 -8.24 -10.61 7.33
C THR A 64 -9.21 -11.25 6.34
N MET A 65 -9.04 -11.03 5.06
CA MET A 65 -9.89 -11.66 4.07
C MET A 65 -9.05 -12.30 2.99
N GLU A 66 -9.59 -13.30 2.36
CA GLU A 66 -8.91 -13.97 1.27
C GLU A 66 -8.95 -13.13 0.03
N LEU A 67 -7.82 -13.06 -0.65
CA LEU A 67 -7.72 -12.28 -1.88
C LEU A 67 -7.27 -13.21 -2.98
N PRO A 68 -8.05 -13.34 -4.05
CA PRO A 68 -7.66 -14.23 -5.13
C PRO A 68 -6.44 -13.68 -5.88
N THR A 69 -5.56 -14.59 -6.27
CA THR A 69 -4.42 -14.22 -7.09
C THR A 69 -4.93 -13.64 -8.40
N GLY A 70 -4.33 -12.56 -8.83
CA GLY A 70 -4.72 -11.88 -10.05
C GLY A 70 -5.75 -10.78 -9.83
N ALA A 71 -6.29 -10.66 -8.63
CA ALA A 71 -7.29 -9.64 -8.36
C ALA A 71 -6.68 -8.25 -8.26
N ASP A 72 -7.42 -7.26 -8.69
CA ASP A 72 -7.02 -5.87 -8.54
C ASP A 72 -7.47 -5.38 -7.19
N VAL A 73 -6.56 -4.74 -6.47
CA VAL A 73 -6.84 -4.27 -5.12
C VAL A 73 -6.30 -2.87 -4.92
N GLU A 74 -6.87 -2.20 -3.95
CA GLU A 74 -6.35 -0.94 -3.46
C GLU A 74 -6.02 -1.10 -1.99
N LEU A 75 -4.83 -0.70 -1.61
CA LEU A 75 -4.39 -0.74 -0.23
C LEU A 75 -4.24 0.67 0.30
N ALA A 76 -4.74 0.92 1.48
CA ALA A 76 -4.56 2.20 2.16
C ALA A 76 -3.73 1.90 3.40
N ILE A 77 -2.45 2.22 3.34
CA ILE A 77 -1.48 1.89 4.38
C ILE A 77 -1.24 3.10 5.25
N CYS A 78 -1.40 2.93 6.55
CA CYS A 78 -1.11 4.01 7.48
C CYS A 78 0.39 4.20 7.54
N TRP A 79 0.87 5.30 6.97
CA TRP A 79 2.30 5.54 6.92
C TRP A 79 2.80 6.01 8.28
N PRO A 80 3.90 5.48 8.77
CA PRO A 80 4.33 5.79 10.14
C PRO A 80 4.87 7.20 10.34
N SER A 81 5.36 7.83 9.27
CA SER A 81 5.86 9.19 9.39
C SER A 81 4.75 10.20 9.22
N ARG A 82 4.92 11.35 9.83
CA ARG A 82 3.95 12.43 9.71
C ARG A 82 4.60 13.63 9.05
N LEU A 83 3.77 14.51 8.50
CA LEU A 83 4.26 15.76 7.97
C LEU A 83 4.63 16.71 9.13
N GLU A 84 5.34 17.78 8.79
CA GLU A 84 5.79 18.72 9.81
C GLU A 84 4.64 19.30 10.61
N ASP A 85 3.49 19.48 10.00
CA ASP A 85 2.34 20.02 10.70
C ASP A 85 1.59 18.96 11.50
N GLY A 86 2.14 17.76 11.60
CA GLY A 86 1.51 16.68 12.34
C GLY A 86 0.48 15.89 11.59
N ALA A 87 0.23 16.23 10.34
CA ALA A 87 -0.78 15.52 9.57
C ALA A 87 -0.34 14.07 9.31
N ALA A 88 -1.26 13.17 9.48
CA ALA A 88 -1.00 11.75 9.22
C ALA A 88 -0.94 11.50 7.72
N LEU A 89 -0.07 10.58 7.33
CA LEU A 89 0.06 10.21 5.93
C LEU A 89 -0.54 8.83 5.70
N GLN A 90 -1.03 8.65 4.51
CA GLN A 90 -1.56 7.37 4.07
C GLN A 90 -0.96 7.09 2.70
N LEU A 91 -0.43 5.91 2.53
CA LEU A 91 0.08 5.48 1.23
C LEU A 91 -1.02 4.66 0.55
N ILE A 92 -1.48 5.13 -0.59
CA ILE A 92 -2.48 4.41 -1.37
C ILE A 92 -1.75 3.66 -2.47
N VAL A 93 -1.96 2.36 -2.50
CA VAL A 93 -1.35 1.49 -3.51
C VAL A 93 -2.44 0.86 -4.32
N HIS A 94 -2.30 0.93 -5.64
CA HIS A 94 -3.16 0.19 -6.55
C HIS A 94 -2.32 -0.90 -7.16
N GLY A 95 -2.78 -2.11 -7.08
CA GLY A 95 -1.98 -3.21 -7.58
C GLY A 95 -2.76 -4.48 -7.81
N LYS A 96 -2.01 -5.52 -8.08
CA LYS A 96 -2.58 -6.83 -8.39
C LYS A 96 -2.00 -7.86 -7.44
N VAL A 97 -2.87 -8.73 -6.93
CA VAL A 97 -2.42 -9.80 -6.05
C VAL A 97 -1.61 -10.79 -6.87
N THR A 98 -0.35 -10.96 -6.52
CA THR A 98 0.52 -11.88 -7.23
C THR A 98 0.64 -13.22 -6.50
N TRP A 99 0.34 -13.21 -5.22
CA TRP A 99 0.50 -14.40 -4.41
C TRP A 99 -0.34 -14.25 -3.15
N SER A 100 -0.99 -15.31 -2.75
CA SER A 100 -1.73 -15.29 -1.50
C SER A 100 -1.84 -16.70 -0.93
N ASN A 101 -1.91 -16.78 0.38
CA ASN A 101 -2.28 -18.00 1.06
C ASN A 101 -3.30 -17.61 2.14
N SER A 102 -3.55 -18.47 3.09
CA SER A 102 -4.64 -18.23 4.03
C SER A 102 -4.45 -16.98 4.88
N ARG A 103 -3.24 -16.49 5.03
CA ARG A 103 -2.98 -15.34 5.89
C ARG A 103 -2.21 -14.22 5.23
N GLN A 104 -1.35 -14.53 4.31
CA GLN A 104 -0.46 -13.54 3.72
C GLN A 104 -0.79 -13.31 2.27
N CYS A 105 -0.55 -12.09 1.83
CA CYS A 105 -0.72 -11.72 0.44
C CYS A 105 0.45 -10.88 -0.01
N ALA A 106 0.75 -10.95 -1.28
CA ALA A 106 1.69 -10.04 -1.92
C ALA A 106 0.97 -9.35 -3.07
N VAL A 107 1.14 -8.04 -3.15
CA VAL A 107 0.53 -7.22 -4.19
C VAL A 107 1.63 -6.51 -4.95
N GLU A 108 1.63 -6.67 -6.26
CA GLU A 108 2.55 -5.94 -7.12
C GLU A 108 2.02 -4.53 -7.29
N ILE A 109 2.86 -3.54 -7.03
CA ILE A 109 2.45 -2.14 -7.08
C ILE A 109 2.38 -1.70 -8.53
N ARG A 110 1.22 -1.25 -8.97
CA ARG A 110 1.03 -0.67 -10.29
C ARG A 110 1.14 0.83 -10.23
N ARG A 111 0.60 1.44 -9.18
CA ARG A 111 0.76 2.86 -8.94
C ARG A 111 0.52 3.14 -7.47
N HIS A 112 1.03 4.26 -7.01
CA HIS A 112 0.88 4.64 -5.62
C HIS A 112 0.88 6.15 -5.49
N GLU A 113 0.35 6.62 -4.37
CA GLU A 113 0.38 8.03 -4.04
C GLU A 113 0.28 8.19 -2.53
N PHE A 114 0.86 9.24 -2.02
CA PHE A 114 0.68 9.59 -0.62
C PHE A 114 -0.45 10.60 -0.51
N ARG A 115 -1.27 10.42 0.51
CA ARG A 115 -2.36 11.35 0.84
C ARG A 115 -2.25 11.74 2.29
N THR A 116 -2.60 12.99 2.59
CA THR A 116 -2.77 13.36 3.98
C THR A 116 -4.10 12.81 4.42
N ARG A 117 -4.08 12.23 5.61
CA ARG A 117 -5.29 11.75 6.21
C ARG A 117 -5.81 12.83 7.11
N ARG A 118 -6.90 13.50 6.73
CA ARG A 118 -7.49 14.47 7.57
C ARG A 118 -8.20 13.79 8.67
N VAL A 119 -7.88 14.20 9.79
CA VAL A 119 -8.52 13.69 10.92
C VAL A 119 -9.67 14.46 11.14
N ALA A 120 -10.52 14.18 10.51
CA ALA A 120 -11.61 14.95 10.57
C ALA A 120 -12.08 15.17 11.81
N ALA A 121 -11.95 14.35 12.26
CA ALA A 121 -12.43 14.52 13.38
C ALA A 121 -12.33 15.70 13.95
N VAL A 122 -11.94 15.97 13.69
CA VAL A 122 -11.84 16.94 14.12
C VAL A 122 -12.80 17.48 14.50
N VAL A 123 -13.23 17.30 14.56
CA VAL A 123 -14.08 17.83 14.98
C VAL A 123 -14.43 17.95 15.84
N LEU A 124 -14.45 18.03 15.90
CA LEU A 124 -14.99 18.27 16.60
C LEU A 124 -15.19 18.56 17.15
#